data_707e26b0ef6f068c072b3af703ebc980
#
_entry.id   707e26b0ef6f068c072b3af703ebc980
#
_cell.length_a   1.000
_cell.length_b   1.000
_cell.length_c   1.000
_cell.angle_alpha   90.00
_cell.angle_beta   90.00
_cell.angle_gamma   90.00
#
_symmetry.space_group_name_H-M   'P 1'
#
loop_
_entity.id
_entity.type
_entity.pdbx_description
1 polymer ?
#
loop_
_entity_poly.entity_id
_entity_poly.type
_entity_poly.pdbx_seq_one_letter_code
_entity_poly.pdbx_strand_id
1 'polypeptide(L)'
;MFDALRKHPGGKVAAKNTEGRSAGLIRLCGRAGMLLAALFAGQAFAQPQQKTQISFVNVADTTQGLTGFSQFPAINNHDAVAFTAVQPGTAQEVLRWDRSVLSSIALADGSTLTLFSDDVAINDAGVVAFRAGLSGIGRPTAIFTSDGTSTRTIVDSTKQGLPGFGIGAPSINSSGTVAFEAARSGFRSSAVFTGDGGALTTMVDTLASDFEAFGGVAINASGEIVFEAVQKDRSTGIFLAIPNHGKEQNSATAATGSVTIVDVIDSNNPDFFDFGDPVISRGGTVADSAGVAQGVEVFSGDGRGIKPRTDPAANFFAEFEHPSINKHSAVAFSAIETNGAQAIFVEISGGSSPVPVLQTGDPLFGSTVTSVSVGRFAFNDHFHLVFGYGLEDGRSGIAIALLKPGEEQEDE
;
A
#
# COMPACT_ATOMS: atom_id res chain seq x y z
N MET A 1 17.48 -7.08 -3.01
CA MET A 1 17.82 -8.29 -2.23
C MET A 1 16.57 -9.13 -1.99
N PHE A 2 15.42 -8.52 -1.81
CA PHE A 2 14.11 -9.18 -1.62
C PHE A 2 13.64 -9.96 -2.86
N ASP A 3 13.81 -9.46 -4.07
CA ASP A 3 13.39 -10.15 -5.31
C ASP A 3 14.10 -11.50 -5.59
N ALA A 4 15.24 -11.77 -4.97
CA ALA A 4 15.99 -13.00 -5.19
C ALA A 4 15.48 -14.20 -4.37
N LEU A 5 14.63 -13.98 -3.37
CA LEU A 5 14.11 -15.01 -2.46
C LEU A 5 12.71 -15.53 -2.86
N ARG A 6 12.04 -14.92 -3.84
CA ARG A 6 10.69 -15.27 -4.31
C ARG A 6 10.59 -16.44 -5.28
N LYS A 7 11.57 -17.33 -5.41
CA LYS A 7 11.44 -18.53 -6.23
C LYS A 7 11.12 -19.76 -5.39
N HIS A 8 9.86 -20.16 -5.33
CA HIS A 8 9.41 -21.41 -4.76
C HIS A 8 9.54 -22.58 -5.75
N PRO A 9 9.97 -23.78 -5.30
CA PRO A 9 9.72 -25.02 -6.00
C PRO A 9 8.45 -25.67 -5.48
N GLY A 10 7.48 -25.92 -6.36
CA GLY A 10 6.24 -26.61 -6.07
C GLY A 10 6.47 -28.04 -5.53
N GLY A 11 6.04 -28.28 -4.32
CA GLY A 11 5.98 -29.60 -3.69
C GLY A 11 4.57 -30.19 -3.82
N LYS A 12 4.42 -31.24 -4.63
CA LYS A 12 3.20 -32.06 -4.70
C LYS A 12 3.04 -32.85 -3.40
N VAL A 13 1.94 -32.66 -2.70
CA VAL A 13 1.53 -33.55 -1.59
C VAL A 13 0.47 -34.50 -2.10
N ALA A 14 0.77 -35.79 -1.98
CA ALA A 14 -0.10 -36.89 -2.36
C ALA A 14 -1.17 -37.17 -1.29
N ALA A 15 -2.42 -37.31 -1.74
CA ALA A 15 -3.54 -37.75 -0.92
C ALA A 15 -3.38 -39.22 -0.46
N LYS A 16 -3.62 -39.49 0.80
CA LYS A 16 -3.82 -40.82 1.33
C LYS A 16 -5.27 -40.98 1.79
N ASN A 17 -6.01 -41.86 1.08
CA ASN A 17 -7.29 -42.40 1.52
C ASN A 17 -7.11 -43.33 2.70
N THR A 18 -8.00 -43.23 3.69
CA THR A 18 -8.35 -44.35 4.56
C THR A 18 -9.85 -44.37 4.84
N GLU A 19 -10.50 -45.41 4.32
CA GLU A 19 -11.86 -45.84 4.66
C GLU A 19 -11.93 -46.41 6.06
N GLY A 20 -13.07 -46.25 6.74
CA GLY A 20 -13.37 -46.95 7.98
C GLY A 20 -14.84 -46.81 8.39
N ARG A 21 -15.61 -47.86 8.10
CA ARG A 21 -17.00 -48.09 8.46
C ARG A 21 -17.22 -48.20 9.97
N SER A 22 -18.38 -47.76 10.49
CA SER A 22 -19.30 -48.72 11.16
C SER A 22 -20.66 -48.05 11.55
N ALA A 23 -21.68 -48.82 11.32
CA ALA A 23 -23.10 -48.51 11.57
C ALA A 23 -23.46 -48.76 13.06
N GLY A 24 -24.44 -48.03 13.55
CA GLY A 24 -25.09 -48.24 14.83
C GLY A 24 -26.54 -47.73 14.83
N LEU A 25 -27.45 -48.67 14.63
CA LEU A 25 -28.91 -48.52 14.65
C LEU A 25 -29.40 -48.60 16.11
N ILE A 26 -30.19 -47.67 16.61
CA ILE A 26 -31.14 -47.91 17.73
C ILE A 26 -32.46 -47.12 17.49
N ARG A 27 -33.53 -47.88 17.81
CA ARG A 27 -34.96 -47.72 17.51
C ARG A 27 -35.72 -46.70 18.34
N LEU A 28 -36.77 -46.22 17.69
CA LEU A 28 -38.08 -45.67 18.11
C LEU A 28 -38.61 -46.02 19.54
N CYS A 29 -39.26 -44.97 20.11
CA CYS A 29 -40.65 -45.01 20.68
C CYS A 29 -41.02 -43.54 21.08
N GLY A 30 -41.92 -42.91 20.62
CA GLY A 30 -43.34 -42.74 20.48
C GLY A 30 -43.92 -41.93 21.62
N ARG A 31 -44.52 -40.75 21.27
CA ARG A 31 -45.84 -40.31 21.70
C ARG A 31 -46.21 -38.95 21.13
N ALA A 32 -47.39 -38.91 20.57
CA ALA A 32 -48.02 -37.72 19.99
C ALA A 32 -48.31 -36.64 21.05
N GLY A 33 -48.09 -35.41 20.71
CA GLY A 33 -48.55 -34.22 21.39
C GLY A 33 -48.66 -33.12 20.34
N MET A 34 -49.88 -32.86 19.85
CA MET A 34 -50.24 -31.73 19.03
C MET A 34 -49.99 -30.45 19.82
N LEU A 35 -49.05 -29.63 19.37
CA LEU A 35 -49.01 -28.22 19.71
C LEU A 35 -48.92 -27.42 18.39
N LEU A 36 -50.01 -26.68 18.14
CA LEU A 36 -50.11 -25.71 17.06
C LEU A 36 -49.15 -24.57 17.33
N ALA A 37 -47.94 -24.59 16.73
CA ALA A 37 -47.04 -23.46 16.72
C ALA A 37 -47.27 -22.70 15.41
N ALA A 38 -47.84 -21.52 15.54
CA ALA A 38 -48.00 -20.57 14.44
C ALA A 38 -46.60 -20.26 13.85
N LEU A 39 -46.43 -20.62 12.58
CA LEU A 39 -45.29 -20.13 11.78
C LEU A 39 -45.47 -18.62 11.55
N PHE A 40 -44.84 -17.80 12.40
CA PHE A 40 -44.41 -16.48 11.99
C PHE A 40 -43.10 -16.69 11.19
N ALA A 41 -43.23 -16.84 9.88
CA ALA A 41 -42.15 -16.62 8.97
C ALA A 41 -41.80 -15.12 9.06
N GLY A 42 -40.86 -14.77 9.94
CA GLY A 42 -40.19 -13.48 9.92
C GLY A 42 -39.52 -13.37 8.56
N GLN A 43 -40.13 -12.64 7.64
CA GLN A 43 -39.42 -12.12 6.48
C GLN A 43 -38.37 -11.19 7.06
N ALA A 44 -37.12 -11.65 7.10
CA ALA A 44 -35.98 -10.74 7.23
C ALA A 44 -36.05 -9.81 6.01
N PHE A 45 -36.57 -8.61 6.21
CA PHE A 45 -36.39 -7.54 5.26
C PHE A 45 -34.90 -7.34 5.17
N ALA A 46 -34.27 -7.82 4.08
CA ALA A 46 -32.94 -7.42 3.72
C ALA A 46 -32.97 -5.89 3.66
N GLN A 47 -32.33 -5.24 4.60
CA GLN A 47 -32.12 -3.80 4.56
C GLN A 47 -31.47 -3.51 3.20
N PRO A 48 -31.95 -2.50 2.45
CA PRO A 48 -31.30 -2.13 1.21
C PRO A 48 -29.89 -1.70 1.58
N GLN A 49 -28.90 -2.49 1.18
CA GLN A 49 -27.50 -2.06 1.29
C GLN A 49 -27.40 -0.74 0.53
N GLN A 50 -27.11 0.32 1.26
CA GLN A 50 -26.95 1.65 0.69
C GLN A 50 -25.76 1.57 -0.27
N LYS A 51 -26.06 1.56 -1.57
CA LYS A 51 -25.07 1.39 -2.63
C LYS A 51 -24.15 2.60 -2.61
N THR A 52 -22.87 2.40 -2.30
CA THR A 52 -21.83 3.43 -2.41
C THR A 52 -21.93 4.06 -3.80
N GLN A 53 -22.13 5.36 -3.85
CA GLN A 53 -22.20 6.08 -5.11
C GLN A 53 -20.80 6.41 -5.56
N ILE A 54 -20.39 5.95 -6.75
CA ILE A 54 -19.06 6.12 -7.30
C ILE A 54 -19.16 6.95 -8.57
N SER A 55 -18.29 7.96 -8.69
CA SER A 55 -18.09 8.71 -9.92
C SER A 55 -16.61 8.85 -10.22
N PHE A 56 -16.25 9.00 -11.50
CA PHE A 56 -14.86 9.01 -11.95
C PHE A 56 -14.48 10.34 -12.58
N VAL A 57 -13.27 10.81 -12.25
CA VAL A 57 -12.64 12.00 -12.84
C VAL A 57 -11.38 11.58 -13.57
N ASN A 58 -11.27 11.89 -14.86
CA ASN A 58 -10.04 11.70 -15.62
C ASN A 58 -9.00 12.77 -15.21
N VAL A 59 -7.83 12.34 -14.74
CA VAL A 59 -6.72 13.21 -14.35
C VAL A 59 -5.82 13.51 -15.56
N ALA A 60 -5.38 12.44 -16.22
CA ALA A 60 -4.56 12.50 -17.42
C ALA A 60 -4.67 11.19 -18.19
N ASP A 61 -4.58 11.26 -19.52
CA ASP A 61 -4.52 10.07 -20.36
C ASP A 61 -3.66 10.30 -21.63
N THR A 62 -3.51 9.24 -22.43
CA THR A 62 -2.70 9.25 -23.65
C THR A 62 -3.22 10.22 -24.72
N THR A 63 -4.45 10.74 -24.64
CA THR A 63 -4.97 11.76 -25.59
C THR A 63 -4.32 13.13 -25.39
N GLN A 64 -3.68 13.37 -24.25
CA GLN A 64 -2.96 14.61 -23.91
C GLN A 64 -1.50 14.59 -24.39
N GLY A 65 -1.11 13.61 -25.19
CA GLY A 65 0.24 13.50 -25.75
C GLY A 65 1.24 12.72 -24.91
N LEU A 66 0.83 12.19 -23.75
CA LEU A 66 1.62 11.26 -22.95
C LEU A 66 1.55 9.86 -23.57
N THR A 67 2.60 9.06 -23.42
CA THR A 67 2.71 7.72 -24.04
C THR A 67 2.69 6.57 -23.06
N GLY A 68 2.73 6.86 -21.76
CA GLY A 68 2.65 5.87 -20.68
C GLY A 68 2.54 6.53 -19.32
N PHE A 69 2.09 5.74 -18.34
CA PHE A 69 1.85 6.20 -16.97
C PHE A 69 2.40 5.19 -15.96
N SER A 70 2.84 5.69 -14.80
CA SER A 70 3.15 4.81 -13.66
C SER A 70 1.89 4.10 -13.17
N GLN A 71 2.09 2.94 -12.58
CA GLN A 71 1.01 2.15 -12.00
C GLN A 71 0.60 2.65 -10.59
N PHE A 72 1.45 3.43 -9.92
CA PHE A 72 1.29 3.80 -8.51
C PHE A 72 1.21 5.32 -8.31
N PRO A 73 0.11 5.96 -8.74
CA PRO A 73 -0.13 7.38 -8.46
C PRO A 73 -0.43 7.60 -6.98
N ALA A 74 -0.18 8.82 -6.51
CA ALA A 74 -0.48 9.26 -5.14
C ALA A 74 -1.43 10.45 -5.12
N ILE A 75 -2.26 10.56 -4.08
CA ILE A 75 -3.22 11.66 -3.89
C ILE A 75 -3.10 12.24 -2.47
N ASN A 76 -3.22 13.57 -2.35
CA ASN A 76 -3.31 14.23 -1.05
C ASN A 76 -4.75 14.59 -0.66
N ASN A 77 -4.92 15.19 0.54
CA ASN A 77 -6.25 15.60 1.02
C ASN A 77 -6.82 16.87 0.35
N HIS A 78 -6.12 17.47 -0.60
CA HIS A 78 -6.62 18.56 -1.45
C HIS A 78 -6.93 18.10 -2.86
N ASP A 79 -6.95 16.78 -3.09
CA ASP A 79 -7.16 16.11 -4.37
C ASP A 79 -6.06 16.41 -5.41
N ALA A 80 -4.90 16.89 -4.99
CA ALA A 80 -3.75 16.96 -5.88
C ALA A 80 -3.17 15.56 -6.06
N VAL A 81 -2.91 15.19 -7.31
CA VAL A 81 -2.42 13.87 -7.72
C VAL A 81 -1.01 13.98 -8.25
N ALA A 82 -0.10 13.16 -7.77
CA ALA A 82 1.25 12.99 -8.30
C ALA A 82 1.40 11.64 -8.98
N PHE A 83 2.09 11.59 -10.10
CA PHE A 83 2.37 10.38 -10.86
C PHE A 83 3.56 10.56 -11.79
N THR A 84 4.14 9.46 -12.24
CA THR A 84 5.17 9.45 -13.29
C THR A 84 4.53 9.12 -14.64
N ALA A 85 4.91 9.86 -15.68
CA ALA A 85 4.45 9.62 -17.02
C ALA A 85 5.62 9.63 -18.04
N VAL A 86 5.39 9.07 -19.21
CA VAL A 86 6.35 9.02 -20.31
C VAL A 86 5.93 10.03 -21.36
N GLN A 87 6.87 10.95 -21.70
CA GLN A 87 6.73 11.92 -22.78
C GLN A 87 7.01 11.28 -24.14
N PRO A 88 6.52 11.84 -25.26
CA PRO A 88 6.97 11.47 -26.58
C PRO A 88 8.51 11.59 -26.69
N GLY A 89 9.16 10.52 -27.14
CA GLY A 89 10.63 10.46 -27.20
C GLY A 89 11.29 9.78 -25.99
N THR A 90 10.50 9.13 -25.13
CA THR A 90 10.93 8.27 -24.01
C THR A 90 11.47 8.98 -22.76
N ALA A 91 11.43 10.30 -22.67
CA ALA A 91 11.72 10.99 -21.41
C ALA A 91 10.61 10.72 -20.38
N GLN A 92 11.00 10.41 -19.15
CA GLN A 92 10.07 10.30 -18.04
C GLN A 92 9.90 11.63 -17.32
N GLU A 93 8.72 11.87 -16.79
CA GLU A 93 8.38 13.08 -16.08
C GLU A 93 7.57 12.75 -14.83
N VAL A 94 7.90 13.38 -13.70
CA VAL A 94 7.04 13.42 -12.53
C VAL A 94 6.09 14.60 -12.71
N LEU A 95 4.80 14.32 -12.71
CA LEU A 95 3.73 15.28 -12.92
C LEU A 95 2.91 15.44 -11.64
N ARG A 96 2.35 16.65 -11.45
CA ARG A 96 1.31 16.91 -10.46
C ARG A 96 0.11 17.52 -11.14
N TRP A 97 -1.04 16.92 -10.94
CA TRP A 97 -2.33 17.46 -11.32
C TRP A 97 -2.99 18.11 -10.09
N ASP A 98 -3.46 19.33 -10.26
CA ASP A 98 -4.18 20.08 -9.24
C ASP A 98 -5.53 20.53 -9.84
N ARG A 99 -6.55 19.67 -9.65
CA ARG A 99 -7.96 19.82 -10.07
C ARG A 99 -8.22 20.10 -11.55
N SER A 100 -7.30 20.68 -12.28
CA SER A 100 -7.41 20.95 -13.73
C SER A 100 -6.09 21.35 -14.36
N VAL A 101 -5.08 21.63 -13.55
CA VAL A 101 -3.76 22.06 -14.01
C VAL A 101 -2.77 20.92 -13.85
N LEU A 102 -2.21 20.46 -14.97
CA LEU A 102 -1.11 19.51 -14.99
C LEU A 102 0.21 20.28 -15.04
N SER A 103 1.07 20.05 -14.05
CA SER A 103 2.35 20.73 -13.88
C SER A 103 3.50 19.75 -13.84
N SER A 104 4.61 20.10 -14.50
CA SER A 104 5.87 19.37 -14.41
C SER A 104 6.53 19.60 -13.05
N ILE A 105 6.89 18.52 -12.38
CA ILE A 105 7.63 18.51 -11.10
C ILE A 105 9.12 18.23 -11.36
N ALA A 106 9.42 17.26 -12.21
CA ALA A 106 10.77 16.87 -12.57
C ALA A 106 10.78 16.15 -13.93
N LEU A 107 11.81 16.39 -14.73
CA LEU A 107 12.01 15.75 -16.03
C LEU A 107 13.33 14.96 -16.04
N ALA A 108 13.26 13.70 -16.42
CA ALA A 108 14.42 12.84 -16.67
C ALA A 108 14.79 12.94 -18.16
N ASP A 109 15.64 13.91 -18.49
CA ASP A 109 16.11 14.17 -19.85
C ASP A 109 17.37 13.37 -20.22
N GLY A 110 17.85 12.51 -19.31
CA GLY A 110 19.06 11.70 -19.48
C GLY A 110 20.36 12.43 -19.18
N SER A 111 20.34 13.75 -18.94
CA SER A 111 21.56 14.52 -18.64
C SER A 111 21.97 14.42 -17.17
N THR A 112 21.09 14.74 -16.25
CA THR A 112 21.30 14.68 -14.80
C THR A 112 20.42 13.60 -14.20
N LEU A 113 19.12 13.61 -14.47
CA LEU A 113 18.15 12.60 -14.08
C LEU A 113 17.93 11.64 -15.26
N THR A 114 17.99 10.35 -15.01
CA THR A 114 17.97 9.34 -16.07
C THR A 114 16.66 8.58 -16.16
N LEU A 115 16.01 8.36 -15.01
CA LEU A 115 14.71 7.69 -14.88
C LEU A 115 14.11 8.01 -13.51
N PHE A 116 12.81 7.82 -13.37
CA PHE A 116 12.11 7.85 -12.09
C PHE A 116 11.63 6.45 -11.71
N SER A 117 11.46 6.21 -10.40
CA SER A 117 10.69 5.04 -9.94
C SER A 117 9.19 5.28 -10.18
N ASP A 118 8.44 4.19 -10.24
CA ASP A 118 6.98 4.27 -10.39
C ASP A 118 6.30 4.84 -9.13
N ASP A 119 6.90 4.63 -7.95
CA ASP A 119 6.39 5.14 -6.69
C ASP A 119 6.72 6.60 -6.48
N VAL A 120 5.69 7.39 -6.26
CA VAL A 120 5.77 8.77 -5.80
C VAL A 120 4.92 8.95 -4.56
N ALA A 121 5.22 9.97 -3.75
CA ALA A 121 4.39 10.34 -2.62
C ALA A 121 4.13 11.85 -2.64
N ILE A 122 2.97 12.29 -2.18
CA ILE A 122 2.59 13.70 -2.12
C ILE A 122 2.00 14.04 -0.76
N ASN A 123 2.42 15.16 -0.16
CA ASN A 123 1.83 15.64 1.08
C ASN A 123 0.73 16.69 0.85
N ASP A 124 0.05 17.11 1.92
CA ASP A 124 -1.04 18.09 1.84
C ASP A 124 -0.59 19.49 1.39
N ALA A 125 0.69 19.82 1.51
CA ALA A 125 1.27 21.05 0.96
C ALA A 125 1.52 20.97 -0.56
N GLY A 126 1.25 19.82 -1.20
CA GLY A 126 1.49 19.59 -2.63
C GLY A 126 2.96 19.32 -2.96
N VAL A 127 3.80 19.07 -1.97
CA VAL A 127 5.20 18.67 -2.18
C VAL A 127 5.25 17.20 -2.55
N VAL A 128 5.88 16.90 -3.69
CA VAL A 128 6.04 15.54 -4.21
C VAL A 128 7.42 15.00 -3.83
N ALA A 129 7.47 13.82 -3.23
CA ALA A 129 8.69 13.06 -3.01
C ALA A 129 8.82 11.97 -4.08
N PHE A 130 10.00 11.84 -4.67
CA PHE A 130 10.28 10.87 -5.72
C PHE A 130 11.73 10.43 -5.71
N ARG A 131 11.97 9.20 -6.18
CA ARG A 131 13.30 8.65 -6.38
C ARG A 131 13.69 8.75 -7.86
N ALA A 132 14.92 9.19 -8.12
CA ALA A 132 15.46 9.29 -9.46
C ALA A 132 16.81 8.58 -9.58
N GLY A 133 17.06 7.97 -10.75
CA GLY A 133 18.39 7.59 -11.19
C GLY A 133 19.18 8.84 -11.60
N LEU A 134 20.45 8.87 -11.24
CA LEU A 134 21.37 9.93 -11.64
C LEU A 134 22.30 9.44 -12.76
N SER A 135 22.75 10.37 -13.60
CA SER A 135 23.81 10.07 -14.56
C SER A 135 25.12 9.77 -13.84
N GLY A 136 25.87 8.78 -14.33
CA GLY A 136 27.18 8.44 -13.76
C GLY A 136 27.45 6.94 -13.67
N ILE A 137 28.69 6.63 -13.26
CA ILE A 137 29.15 5.25 -13.09
C ILE A 137 28.50 4.64 -11.83
N GLY A 138 28.07 3.38 -11.91
CA GLY A 138 27.50 2.65 -10.77
C GLY A 138 26.00 2.87 -10.57
N ARG A 139 25.31 3.55 -11.50
CA ARG A 139 23.87 3.82 -11.44
C ARG A 139 23.45 4.48 -10.12
N PRO A 140 24.01 5.66 -9.81
CA PRO A 140 23.64 6.34 -8.59
C PRO A 140 22.17 6.72 -8.58
N THR A 141 21.57 6.80 -7.39
CA THR A 141 20.19 7.22 -7.19
C THR A 141 20.09 8.28 -6.10
N ALA A 142 19.04 9.06 -6.15
CA ALA A 142 18.72 10.06 -5.15
C ALA A 142 17.22 10.11 -4.89
N ILE A 143 16.86 10.63 -3.71
CA ILE A 143 15.48 11.03 -3.40
C ILE A 143 15.44 12.55 -3.35
N PHE A 144 14.44 13.09 -3.99
CA PHE A 144 14.14 14.52 -4.04
C PHE A 144 12.73 14.79 -3.50
N THR A 145 12.54 16.03 -3.06
CA THR A 145 11.22 16.62 -2.88
C THR A 145 11.10 17.87 -3.75
N SER A 146 9.95 18.11 -4.35
CA SER A 146 9.71 19.31 -5.15
C SER A 146 8.25 19.77 -5.06
N ASP A 147 8.03 21.08 -5.04
CA ASP A 147 6.72 21.74 -5.15
C ASP A 147 6.43 22.22 -6.59
N GLY A 148 7.33 21.94 -7.53
CA GLY A 148 7.30 22.38 -8.92
C GLY A 148 8.01 23.72 -9.16
N THR A 149 8.42 24.43 -8.10
CA THR A 149 9.22 25.66 -8.18
C THR A 149 10.61 25.51 -7.61
N SER A 150 10.75 24.71 -6.56
CA SER A 150 12.00 24.40 -5.91
C SER A 150 12.14 22.89 -5.69
N THR A 151 13.33 22.37 -5.97
CA THR A 151 13.66 20.95 -5.75
C THR A 151 14.74 20.87 -4.67
N ARG A 152 14.50 19.99 -3.69
CA ARG A 152 15.42 19.72 -2.59
C ARG A 152 15.89 18.27 -2.67
N THR A 153 17.19 18.06 -2.54
CA THR A 153 17.77 16.71 -2.41
C THR A 153 17.63 16.24 -0.96
N ILE A 154 17.01 15.10 -0.76
CA ILE A 154 16.88 14.44 0.57
C ILE A 154 18.09 13.55 0.82
N VAL A 155 18.41 12.71 -0.14
CA VAL A 155 19.57 11.82 -0.11
C VAL A 155 20.12 11.67 -1.53
N ASP A 156 21.46 11.60 -1.62
CA ASP A 156 22.19 11.38 -2.86
C ASP A 156 23.25 10.30 -2.59
N SER A 157 23.13 9.15 -3.22
CA SER A 157 23.99 8.00 -2.98
C SER A 157 25.47 8.30 -3.25
N THR A 158 25.77 9.28 -4.13
CA THR A 158 27.15 9.70 -4.41
C THR A 158 27.80 10.49 -3.27
N LYS A 159 26.99 11.08 -2.39
CA LYS A 159 27.44 11.97 -1.32
C LYS A 159 27.39 11.32 0.06
N GLN A 160 26.39 10.49 0.33
CA GLN A 160 26.19 9.87 1.63
C GLN A 160 26.87 8.49 1.79
N GLY A 161 27.59 8.02 0.78
CA GLY A 161 28.27 6.72 0.82
C GLY A 161 27.32 5.52 0.83
N LEU A 162 26.10 5.73 0.37
CA LEU A 162 25.10 4.67 0.16
C LEU A 162 25.29 4.07 -1.23
N PRO A 163 25.05 2.76 -1.43
CA PRO A 163 25.06 2.16 -2.77
C PRO A 163 23.94 2.74 -3.63
N GLY A 164 24.23 3.04 -4.91
CA GLY A 164 23.32 3.77 -5.79
C GLY A 164 21.93 3.18 -5.96
N PHE A 165 21.77 1.85 -5.94
CA PHE A 165 20.48 1.18 -6.13
C PHE A 165 19.92 0.57 -4.84
N GLY A 166 20.48 0.94 -3.69
CA GLY A 166 20.02 0.45 -2.39
C GLY A 166 19.15 1.45 -1.63
N ILE A 167 18.56 2.42 -2.33
CA ILE A 167 17.61 3.39 -1.75
C ILE A 167 16.20 2.97 -2.16
N GLY A 168 15.33 2.72 -1.18
CA GLY A 168 13.92 2.35 -1.38
C GLY A 168 13.02 3.50 -1.86
N ALA A 169 11.75 3.22 -2.03
CA ALA A 169 10.74 4.22 -2.37
C ALA A 169 10.53 5.21 -1.21
N PRO A 170 10.33 6.52 -1.50
CA PRO A 170 10.12 7.52 -0.46
C PRO A 170 8.66 7.54 0.03
N SER A 171 8.50 7.88 1.30
CA SER A 171 7.23 8.31 1.90
C SER A 171 7.42 9.67 2.53
N ILE A 172 6.46 10.61 2.36
CA ILE A 172 6.56 11.98 2.85
C ILE A 172 5.39 12.31 3.78
N ASN A 173 5.68 12.97 4.91
CA ASN A 173 4.63 13.42 5.81
C ASN A 173 4.25 14.90 5.59
N SER A 174 3.27 15.38 6.36
CA SER A 174 2.75 16.76 6.26
C SER A 174 3.78 17.84 6.58
N SER A 175 4.82 17.54 7.37
CA SER A 175 5.92 18.48 7.68
C SER A 175 7.03 18.49 6.60
N GLY A 176 6.93 17.64 5.58
CA GLY A 176 7.94 17.52 4.53
C GLY A 176 9.10 16.59 4.89
N THR A 177 9.02 15.86 6.00
CA THR A 177 9.99 14.83 6.34
C THR A 177 9.75 13.60 5.47
N VAL A 178 10.81 13.11 4.84
CA VAL A 178 10.79 11.91 4.01
C VAL A 178 11.40 10.74 4.78
N ALA A 179 10.70 9.60 4.79
CA ALA A 179 11.21 8.32 5.28
C ALA A 179 11.53 7.40 4.11
N PHE A 180 12.59 6.63 4.24
CA PHE A 180 13.03 5.66 3.24
C PHE A 180 13.97 4.62 3.86
N GLU A 181 14.05 3.45 3.26
CA GLU A 181 15.06 2.44 3.53
C GLU A 181 16.27 2.67 2.63
N ALA A 182 17.49 2.41 3.14
CA ALA A 182 18.67 2.34 2.30
C ALA A 182 19.68 1.31 2.79
N ALA A 183 20.24 0.57 1.84
CA ALA A 183 21.40 -0.26 2.09
C ALA A 183 22.63 0.61 2.43
N ARG A 184 23.48 0.10 3.30
CA ARG A 184 24.79 0.71 3.61
C ARG A 184 25.89 0.17 2.69
N SER A 185 27.06 0.81 2.73
CA SER A 185 28.22 0.40 1.94
C SER A 185 28.50 -1.10 2.06
N GLY A 186 28.62 -1.77 0.90
CA GLY A 186 28.88 -3.20 0.83
C GLY A 186 27.63 -4.08 0.89
N PHE A 187 26.41 -3.52 0.95
CA PHE A 187 25.11 -4.23 0.97
C PHE A 187 24.97 -5.27 2.11
N ARG A 188 25.75 -5.13 3.19
CA ARG A 188 25.73 -6.07 4.33
C ARG A 188 24.83 -5.63 5.48
N SER A 189 24.32 -4.42 5.39
CA SER A 189 23.44 -3.82 6.37
C SER A 189 22.57 -2.80 5.69
N SER A 190 21.41 -2.52 6.26
CA SER A 190 20.49 -1.46 5.84
C SER A 190 20.00 -0.69 7.04
N ALA A 191 19.36 0.45 6.79
CA ALA A 191 18.75 1.24 7.83
C ALA A 191 17.52 1.97 7.28
N VAL A 192 16.59 2.28 8.17
CA VAL A 192 15.48 3.19 7.93
C VAL A 192 15.93 4.59 8.33
N PHE A 193 15.81 5.51 7.40
CA PHE A 193 16.23 6.90 7.56
C PHE A 193 15.04 7.85 7.46
N THR A 194 15.21 9.03 8.08
CA THR A 194 14.40 10.21 7.78
C THR A 194 15.28 11.39 7.41
N GLY A 195 14.74 12.30 6.58
CA GLY A 195 15.43 13.53 6.19
C GLY A 195 14.46 14.55 5.61
N ASP A 196 14.87 15.82 5.65
CA ASP A 196 14.16 16.97 5.09
C ASP A 196 15.02 17.80 4.13
N GLY A 197 16.18 17.22 3.73
CA GLY A 197 17.23 17.89 2.93
C GLY A 197 18.37 18.45 3.75
N GLY A 198 18.34 18.27 5.07
CA GLY A 198 19.47 18.46 5.98
C GLY A 198 20.25 17.16 6.24
N ALA A 199 20.73 16.99 7.47
CA ALA A 199 21.35 15.74 7.89
C ALA A 199 20.29 14.62 8.00
N LEU A 200 20.65 13.41 7.56
CA LEU A 200 19.79 12.25 7.73
C LEU A 200 19.77 11.79 9.19
N THR A 201 18.61 11.42 9.67
CA THR A 201 18.44 10.75 10.96
C THR A 201 18.24 9.26 10.72
N THR A 202 19.06 8.42 11.36
CA THR A 202 18.85 6.97 11.38
C THR A 202 17.80 6.63 12.42
N MET A 203 16.70 6.03 12.00
CA MET A 203 15.59 5.64 12.87
C MET A 203 15.78 4.21 13.38
N VAL A 204 16.04 3.27 12.48
CA VAL A 204 16.31 1.87 12.80
C VAL A 204 17.51 1.40 11.96
N ASP A 205 18.40 0.57 12.54
CA ASP A 205 19.63 0.13 11.90
C ASP A 205 19.85 -1.37 12.18
N THR A 206 20.09 -2.16 11.15
CA THR A 206 20.37 -3.60 11.29
C THR A 206 21.61 -3.89 12.14
N LEU A 207 22.55 -2.95 12.23
CA LEU A 207 23.75 -3.10 13.07
C LEU A 207 23.48 -2.90 14.56
N ALA A 208 22.39 -2.21 14.91
CA ALA A 208 22.06 -1.84 16.29
C ALA A 208 20.71 -2.39 16.77
N SER A 209 20.08 -3.27 16.00
CA SER A 209 18.78 -3.87 16.30
C SER A 209 18.80 -5.39 16.04
N ASP A 210 17.68 -6.04 16.30
CA ASP A 210 17.48 -7.47 16.01
C ASP A 210 17.01 -7.74 14.57
N PHE A 211 17.03 -6.73 13.72
CA PHE A 211 16.69 -6.86 12.30
C PHE A 211 17.93 -7.22 11.45
N GLU A 212 17.70 -7.99 10.39
CA GLU A 212 18.69 -8.38 9.37
C GLU A 212 18.52 -7.53 8.09
N ALA A 213 17.31 -7.19 7.72
CA ALA A 213 16.97 -6.38 6.53
C ALA A 213 15.67 -5.62 6.71
N PHE A 214 15.50 -4.55 5.93
CA PHE A 214 14.28 -3.75 5.85
C PHE A 214 13.71 -3.76 4.44
N GLY A 215 12.38 -3.69 4.33
CA GLY A 215 11.62 -3.55 3.09
C GLY A 215 10.89 -2.21 3.01
N GLY A 216 9.63 -2.24 2.59
CA GLY A 216 8.80 -1.05 2.43
C GLY A 216 8.68 -0.19 3.68
N VAL A 217 8.71 1.14 3.50
CA VAL A 217 8.67 2.13 4.61
C VAL A 217 7.57 3.15 4.34
N ALA A 218 6.79 3.51 5.36
CA ALA A 218 5.89 4.67 5.30
C ALA A 218 5.94 5.48 6.60
N ILE A 219 5.70 6.81 6.49
CA ILE A 219 5.71 7.76 7.61
C ILE A 219 4.38 8.51 7.69
N ASN A 220 3.87 8.71 8.91
CA ASN A 220 2.68 9.53 9.14
C ASN A 220 3.02 10.94 9.63
N ALA A 221 1.96 11.73 9.88
CA ALA A 221 2.08 13.12 10.33
C ALA A 221 2.74 13.28 11.71
N SER A 222 2.65 12.27 12.58
CA SER A 222 3.28 12.24 13.91
C SER A 222 4.76 11.82 13.84
N GLY A 223 5.27 11.44 12.67
CA GLY A 223 6.62 10.92 12.49
C GLY A 223 6.76 9.45 12.87
N GLU A 224 5.67 8.73 13.11
CA GLU A 224 5.67 7.30 13.28
C GLU A 224 5.97 6.64 11.93
N ILE A 225 6.80 5.60 11.94
CA ILE A 225 7.28 4.94 10.74
C ILE A 225 6.91 3.47 10.81
N VAL A 226 6.12 3.01 9.85
CA VAL A 226 5.91 1.58 9.62
C VAL A 226 6.92 1.06 8.60
N PHE A 227 7.38 -0.17 8.81
CA PHE A 227 8.32 -0.82 7.91
C PHE A 227 8.17 -2.35 7.93
N GLU A 228 8.41 -2.97 6.79
CA GLU A 228 8.64 -4.41 6.70
C GLU A 228 10.07 -4.72 7.14
N ALA A 229 10.29 -5.83 7.85
CA ALA A 229 11.62 -6.28 8.21
C ALA A 229 11.76 -7.79 8.26
N VAL A 230 12.99 -8.26 8.03
CA VAL A 230 13.47 -9.59 8.37
C VAL A 230 14.23 -9.50 9.67
N GLN A 231 13.88 -10.30 10.68
CA GLN A 231 14.58 -10.39 11.94
C GLN A 231 15.78 -11.37 11.86
N LYS A 232 16.69 -11.31 12.82
CA LYS A 232 17.89 -12.18 12.88
C LYS A 232 17.56 -13.67 13.08
N ASP A 233 16.40 -13.99 13.63
CA ASP A 233 15.86 -15.34 13.71
C ASP A 233 15.21 -15.83 12.41
N ARG A 234 15.17 -14.96 11.38
CA ARG A 234 14.58 -15.14 10.06
C ARG A 234 13.06 -15.01 9.99
N SER A 235 12.40 -14.63 11.09
CA SER A 235 11.01 -14.21 11.00
C SER A 235 10.92 -12.92 10.18
N THR A 236 9.82 -12.76 9.45
CA THR A 236 9.48 -11.54 8.71
C THR A 236 8.26 -10.90 9.35
N GLY A 237 8.12 -9.59 9.24
CA GLY A 237 6.96 -8.93 9.84
C GLY A 237 6.89 -7.45 9.56
N ILE A 238 5.83 -6.85 10.07
CA ILE A 238 5.53 -5.43 10.01
C ILE A 238 5.70 -4.82 11.40
N PHE A 239 6.51 -3.79 11.45
CA PHE A 239 6.92 -3.12 12.69
C PHE A 239 6.64 -1.62 12.61
N LEU A 240 6.37 -1.03 13.76
CA LEU A 240 6.13 0.40 13.91
C LEU A 240 7.22 1.02 14.80
N ALA A 241 7.96 2.00 14.27
CA ALA A 241 8.89 2.82 15.03
C ALA A 241 8.21 4.12 15.46
N ILE A 242 8.00 4.28 16.77
CA ILE A 242 7.37 5.45 17.38
C ILE A 242 8.46 6.35 17.95
N PRO A 243 8.61 7.61 17.48
CA PRO A 243 9.60 8.53 18.02
C PRO A 243 9.33 8.86 19.50
N ASN A 244 10.36 8.77 20.33
CA ASN A 244 10.29 9.12 21.74
C ASN A 244 10.39 10.64 21.90
N HIS A 245 9.29 11.36 21.77
CA HIS A 245 9.23 12.80 22.01
C HIS A 245 9.43 13.10 23.50
N GLY A 246 10.48 13.85 23.87
CA GLY A 246 10.64 14.44 25.19
C GLY A 246 11.53 13.72 26.21
N LYS A 247 12.32 12.71 25.82
CA LYS A 247 13.44 12.26 26.66
C LYS A 247 14.73 12.94 26.17
N GLU A 248 15.31 13.79 27.01
CA GLU A 248 16.55 14.54 26.73
C GLU A 248 17.63 13.64 26.17
N GLN A 249 18.06 13.93 24.94
CA GLN A 249 19.29 13.36 24.37
C GLN A 249 20.49 14.09 24.97
N ASN A 250 21.00 13.62 26.08
CA ASN A 250 22.33 13.98 26.56
C ASN A 250 23.38 13.06 25.93
N SER A 251 23.59 13.15 24.62
CA SER A 251 24.76 12.55 24.00
C SER A 251 25.07 13.19 22.65
N ALA A 252 26.27 13.76 22.56
CA ALA A 252 26.83 14.42 21.39
C ALA A 252 27.37 13.44 20.32
N THR A 253 26.75 12.27 20.15
CA THR A 253 27.12 11.29 19.12
C THR A 253 25.97 11.10 18.15
N ALA A 254 26.28 11.35 16.88
CA ALA A 254 25.48 11.19 15.65
C ALA A 254 24.03 10.71 15.81
N ALA A 255 23.13 11.57 15.41
CA ALA A 255 21.69 11.49 15.33
C ALA A 255 21.08 10.08 15.09
N THR A 256 21.03 9.26 16.12
CA THR A 256 20.15 8.09 16.14
C THR A 256 18.86 8.55 16.79
N GLY A 257 17.75 8.56 16.03
CA GLY A 257 16.45 8.85 16.59
C GLY A 257 16.13 7.81 17.68
N SER A 258 15.80 8.26 18.89
CA SER A 258 15.30 7.35 19.92
C SER A 258 13.87 6.96 19.55
N VAL A 259 13.65 5.69 19.23
CA VAL A 259 12.34 5.14 18.87
C VAL A 259 11.97 3.97 19.79
N THR A 260 10.67 3.79 19.99
CA THR A 260 10.13 2.54 20.52
C THR A 260 9.65 1.70 19.36
N ILE A 261 10.11 0.45 19.26
CA ILE A 261 9.64 -0.50 18.25
C ILE A 261 8.43 -1.24 18.81
N VAL A 262 7.38 -1.29 18.02
CA VAL A 262 6.16 -2.06 18.29
C VAL A 262 6.03 -3.09 17.18
N ASP A 263 5.83 -4.34 17.54
CA ASP A 263 5.48 -5.40 16.63
C ASP A 263 4.00 -5.29 16.29
N VAL A 264 3.67 -5.10 15.01
CA VAL A 264 2.28 -5.08 14.52
C VAL A 264 1.84 -6.50 14.23
N ILE A 265 2.66 -7.26 13.51
CA ILE A 265 2.47 -8.67 13.17
C ILE A 265 3.77 -9.23 12.62
N ASP A 266 4.08 -10.48 12.97
CA ASP A 266 5.21 -11.19 12.38
C ASP A 266 4.88 -12.66 12.08
N SER A 267 5.77 -13.36 11.37
CA SER A 267 5.64 -14.75 10.98
C SER A 267 5.92 -15.75 12.13
N ASN A 268 6.19 -15.29 13.36
CA ASN A 268 6.10 -16.11 14.55
C ASN A 268 4.64 -16.43 14.89
N ASN A 269 3.68 -15.62 14.43
CA ASN A 269 2.31 -16.03 14.27
C ASN A 269 2.20 -16.95 13.03
N PRO A 270 1.98 -18.27 13.19
CA PRO A 270 2.03 -19.24 12.08
C PRO A 270 0.91 -19.05 11.04
N ASP A 271 -0.05 -18.19 11.33
CA ASP A 271 -1.16 -17.87 10.42
C ASP A 271 -0.75 -16.89 9.32
N PHE A 272 0.40 -16.18 9.47
CA PHE A 272 0.85 -15.14 8.56
C PHE A 272 2.28 -15.35 8.06
N PHE A 273 2.50 -15.04 6.80
CA PHE A 273 3.81 -15.07 6.13
C PHE A 273 3.79 -14.14 4.90
N ASP A 274 4.95 -13.86 4.32
CA ASP A 274 5.10 -13.13 3.05
C ASP A 274 4.36 -11.78 3.06
N PHE A 275 4.86 -10.85 3.89
CA PHE A 275 4.31 -9.52 4.07
C PHE A 275 4.64 -8.63 2.87
N GLY A 276 3.77 -7.63 2.61
CA GLY A 276 3.92 -6.65 1.55
C GLY A 276 4.65 -5.38 1.98
N ASP A 277 4.36 -4.28 1.27
CA ASP A 277 4.85 -2.94 1.59
C ASP A 277 3.80 -2.19 2.44
N PRO A 278 4.03 -2.00 3.74
CA PRO A 278 3.03 -1.45 4.64
C PRO A 278 2.80 0.04 4.42
N VAL A 279 1.60 0.49 4.80
CA VAL A 279 1.22 1.90 4.87
C VAL A 279 0.67 2.24 6.24
N ILE A 280 0.72 3.53 6.60
CA ILE A 280 0.27 4.01 7.89
C ILE A 280 -0.67 5.21 7.74
N SER A 281 -1.80 5.17 8.43
CA SER A 281 -2.73 6.29 8.51
C SER A 281 -2.22 7.41 9.41
N ARG A 282 -2.84 8.58 9.33
CA ARG A 282 -2.57 9.69 10.25
C ARG A 282 -2.74 9.31 11.73
N GLY A 283 -3.64 8.39 12.03
CA GLY A 283 -3.94 7.91 13.39
C GLY A 283 -3.05 6.77 13.89
N GLY A 284 -2.05 6.34 13.11
CA GLY A 284 -1.14 5.25 13.49
C GLY A 284 -1.66 3.86 13.16
N THR A 285 -2.81 3.74 12.48
CA THR A 285 -3.27 2.43 11.98
C THR A 285 -2.46 2.06 10.75
N VAL A 286 -1.88 0.88 10.75
CA VAL A 286 -1.12 0.27 9.67
C VAL A 286 -2.05 -0.59 8.82
N ALA A 287 -1.85 -0.63 7.52
CA ALA A 287 -2.45 -1.64 6.63
C ALA A 287 -1.37 -2.29 5.77
N ASP A 288 -1.54 -3.58 5.53
CA ASP A 288 -0.67 -4.37 4.65
C ASP A 288 -1.40 -5.60 4.11
N SER A 289 -0.75 -6.33 3.23
CA SER A 289 -1.14 -7.65 2.77
C SER A 289 -0.17 -8.71 3.29
N ALA A 290 -0.69 -9.90 3.55
CA ALA A 290 0.12 -11.04 3.96
C ALA A 290 -0.40 -12.34 3.37
N GLY A 291 0.50 -13.31 3.18
CA GLY A 291 0.13 -14.69 2.92
C GLY A 291 -0.50 -15.32 4.15
N VAL A 292 -1.56 -16.09 3.95
CA VAL A 292 -2.23 -16.90 4.97
C VAL A 292 -2.47 -18.31 4.43
N ALA A 293 -2.85 -19.25 5.29
CA ALA A 293 -3.02 -20.67 4.90
C ALA A 293 -4.02 -20.89 3.73
N GLN A 294 -5.02 -20.00 3.59
CA GLN A 294 -6.04 -20.08 2.54
C GLN A 294 -5.76 -19.18 1.33
N GLY A 295 -4.65 -18.45 1.28
CA GLY A 295 -4.33 -17.52 0.19
C GLY A 295 -3.62 -16.28 0.66
N VAL A 296 -4.12 -15.10 0.30
CA VAL A 296 -3.59 -13.80 0.70
C VAL A 296 -4.68 -13.00 1.40
N GLU A 297 -4.32 -12.20 2.39
CA GLU A 297 -5.23 -11.36 3.17
C GLU A 297 -4.72 -9.93 3.24
N VAL A 298 -5.63 -8.95 3.13
CA VAL A 298 -5.37 -7.57 3.53
C VAL A 298 -5.82 -7.39 4.97
N PHE A 299 -4.97 -6.83 5.79
CA PHE A 299 -5.24 -6.58 7.21
C PHE A 299 -4.93 -5.13 7.60
N SER A 300 -5.37 -4.73 8.79
CA SER A 300 -4.92 -3.52 9.45
C SER A 300 -4.66 -3.77 10.93
N GLY A 301 -3.77 -2.97 11.54
CA GLY A 301 -3.42 -3.09 12.96
C GLY A 301 -2.67 -1.87 13.48
N ASP A 302 -2.45 -1.82 14.79
CA ASP A 302 -1.75 -0.73 15.48
C ASP A 302 -0.77 -1.24 16.55
N GLY A 303 -0.42 -2.55 16.50
CA GLY A 303 0.40 -3.22 17.50
C GLY A 303 -0.35 -3.68 18.75
N ARG A 304 -1.66 -3.41 18.86
CA ARG A 304 -2.54 -3.94 19.92
C ARG A 304 -3.38 -5.10 19.43
N GLY A 305 -3.53 -5.23 18.15
CA GLY A 305 -4.23 -6.29 17.45
C GLY A 305 -4.39 -5.98 15.98
N ILE A 306 -4.71 -7.01 15.23
CA ILE A 306 -4.96 -6.94 13.78
C ILE A 306 -6.44 -7.17 13.49
N LYS A 307 -6.90 -6.58 12.39
CA LYS A 307 -8.24 -6.77 11.85
C LYS A 307 -8.13 -7.19 10.40
N PRO A 308 -8.71 -8.32 10.00
CA PRO A 308 -8.83 -8.69 8.60
C PRO A 308 -9.69 -7.64 7.86
N ARG A 309 -9.29 -7.33 6.64
CA ARG A 309 -9.99 -6.44 5.71
C ARG A 309 -10.56 -7.18 4.52
N THR A 310 -10.09 -8.41 4.34
CA THR A 310 -10.61 -9.40 3.40
C THR A 310 -10.86 -10.70 4.14
N ASP A 311 -11.69 -11.58 3.56
CA ASP A 311 -11.89 -12.94 4.08
C ASP A 311 -11.37 -13.93 3.03
N PRO A 312 -10.18 -14.54 3.23
CA PRO A 312 -9.60 -15.46 2.26
C PRO A 312 -10.49 -16.68 1.96
N ALA A 313 -11.37 -17.05 2.89
CA ALA A 313 -12.30 -18.18 2.71
C ALA A 313 -13.52 -17.79 1.85
N ALA A 314 -13.92 -16.52 1.87
CA ALA A 314 -15.07 -16.00 1.13
C ALA A 314 -14.66 -15.23 -0.14
N ASN A 315 -13.41 -14.77 -0.21
CA ASN A 315 -12.92 -13.95 -1.31
C ASN A 315 -12.11 -14.79 -2.29
N PHE A 316 -12.28 -14.50 -3.56
CA PHE A 316 -11.66 -15.21 -4.67
C PHE A 316 -10.43 -14.48 -5.18
N PHE A 317 -9.58 -13.96 -4.27
CA PHE A 317 -8.38 -13.25 -4.63
C PHE A 317 -7.20 -14.20 -4.80
N ALA A 318 -6.47 -14.05 -5.91
CA ALA A 318 -5.25 -14.78 -6.19
C ALA A 318 -4.01 -13.98 -5.76
N GLU A 319 -4.08 -12.64 -5.85
CA GLU A 319 -2.97 -11.74 -5.59
C GLU A 319 -3.51 -10.36 -5.21
N PHE A 320 -2.79 -9.64 -4.36
CA PHE A 320 -3.02 -8.23 -4.04
C PHE A 320 -1.83 -7.39 -4.46
N GLU A 321 -2.10 -6.15 -4.86
CA GLU A 321 -1.11 -5.08 -4.88
C GLU A 321 -1.16 -4.32 -3.54
N HIS A 322 -0.34 -3.29 -3.43
CA HIS A 322 -0.18 -2.51 -2.21
C HIS A 322 -1.48 -1.90 -1.70
N PRO A 323 -1.87 -2.12 -0.44
CA PRO A 323 -2.99 -1.40 0.15
C PRO A 323 -2.67 0.08 0.36
N SER A 324 -3.71 0.91 0.40
CA SER A 324 -3.67 2.31 0.79
C SER A 324 -4.68 2.54 1.90
N ILE A 325 -4.37 3.38 2.89
CA ILE A 325 -5.21 3.61 4.07
C ILE A 325 -5.41 5.10 4.32
N ASN A 326 -6.63 5.52 4.68
CA ASN A 326 -6.93 6.89 5.06
C ASN A 326 -7.05 7.08 6.60
N LYS A 327 -7.31 8.32 7.06
CA LYS A 327 -7.44 8.62 8.51
C LYS A 327 -8.62 7.90 9.20
N HIS A 328 -9.62 7.47 8.44
CA HIS A 328 -10.77 6.73 8.94
C HIS A 328 -10.50 5.23 9.07
N SER A 329 -9.25 4.81 8.78
CA SER A 329 -8.85 3.40 8.70
C SER A 329 -9.61 2.61 7.63
N ALA A 330 -10.19 3.29 6.65
CA ALA A 330 -10.70 2.66 5.44
C ALA A 330 -9.51 2.28 4.55
N VAL A 331 -9.58 1.10 3.93
CA VAL A 331 -8.49 0.53 3.14
C VAL A 331 -8.95 0.35 1.69
N ALA A 332 -8.11 0.81 0.76
CA ALA A 332 -8.27 0.57 -0.67
C ALA A 332 -7.14 -0.32 -1.18
N PHE A 333 -7.41 -1.20 -2.12
CA PHE A 333 -6.42 -2.08 -2.73
C PHE A 333 -6.85 -2.53 -4.13
N SER A 334 -5.90 -2.90 -4.96
CA SER A 334 -6.17 -3.66 -6.19
C SER A 334 -5.86 -5.14 -5.96
N ALA A 335 -6.60 -6.00 -6.65
CA ALA A 335 -6.47 -7.43 -6.54
C ALA A 335 -6.66 -8.10 -7.90
N ILE A 336 -6.02 -9.25 -8.08
CA ILE A 336 -6.31 -10.19 -9.15
C ILE A 336 -7.24 -11.27 -8.58
N GLU A 337 -8.43 -11.39 -9.12
CA GLU A 337 -9.35 -12.46 -8.76
C GLU A 337 -8.90 -13.79 -9.34
N THR A 338 -9.37 -14.90 -8.77
CA THR A 338 -9.02 -16.26 -9.25
C THR A 338 -9.47 -16.55 -10.68
N ASN A 339 -10.41 -15.78 -11.22
CA ASN A 339 -10.83 -15.83 -12.63
C ASN A 339 -9.90 -15.04 -13.57
N GLY A 340 -8.88 -14.33 -13.01
CA GLY A 340 -7.94 -13.50 -13.75
C GLY A 340 -8.39 -12.03 -13.93
N ALA A 341 -9.55 -11.64 -13.44
CA ALA A 341 -10.00 -10.25 -13.49
C ALA A 341 -9.19 -9.42 -12.50
N GLN A 342 -8.78 -8.21 -12.94
CA GLN A 342 -8.20 -7.21 -12.05
C GLN A 342 -9.32 -6.29 -11.57
N ALA A 343 -9.32 -5.98 -10.28
CA ALA A 343 -10.33 -5.12 -9.69
C ALA A 343 -9.77 -4.26 -8.56
N ILE A 344 -10.38 -3.11 -8.35
CA ILE A 344 -10.13 -2.21 -7.24
C ILE A 344 -11.25 -2.38 -6.23
N PHE A 345 -10.87 -2.51 -4.96
CA PHE A 345 -11.77 -2.66 -3.83
C PHE A 345 -11.52 -1.58 -2.77
N VAL A 346 -12.57 -1.27 -2.01
CA VAL A 346 -12.47 -0.42 -0.82
C VAL A 346 -13.25 -1.07 0.33
N GLU A 347 -12.61 -1.16 1.48
CA GLU A 347 -13.24 -1.55 2.73
C GLU A 347 -13.35 -0.32 3.64
N ILE A 348 -14.58 0.12 3.95
CA ILE A 348 -14.88 1.38 4.64
C ILE A 348 -15.25 1.14 6.11
N SER A 349 -15.93 0.05 6.39
CA SER A 349 -16.61 -0.18 7.68
C SER A 349 -15.76 -0.83 8.77
N GLY A 350 -14.52 -1.21 8.45
CA GLY A 350 -13.66 -1.97 9.36
C GLY A 350 -14.02 -3.45 9.48
N GLY A 351 -14.84 -3.96 8.54
CA GLY A 351 -15.18 -5.37 8.38
C GLY A 351 -14.26 -6.09 7.40
N SER A 352 -14.68 -7.26 6.95
CA SER A 352 -13.95 -8.10 5.99
C SER A 352 -14.66 -8.24 4.63
N SER A 353 -15.57 -7.32 4.31
CA SER A 353 -16.38 -7.36 3.09
C SER A 353 -16.10 -6.13 2.23
N PRO A 354 -15.02 -6.13 1.43
CA PRO A 354 -14.66 -5.01 0.57
C PRO A 354 -15.69 -4.84 -0.55
N VAL A 355 -15.91 -3.58 -0.95
CA VAL A 355 -16.83 -3.19 -2.02
C VAL A 355 -16.02 -2.97 -3.30
N PRO A 356 -16.40 -3.57 -4.45
CA PRO A 356 -15.74 -3.31 -5.72
C PRO A 356 -16.01 -1.87 -6.19
N VAL A 357 -14.96 -1.21 -6.65
CA VAL A 357 -14.97 0.16 -7.18
C VAL A 357 -14.97 0.14 -8.71
N LEU A 358 -14.09 -0.65 -9.30
CA LEU A 358 -13.90 -0.78 -10.74
C LEU A 358 -13.17 -2.10 -11.04
N GLN A 359 -13.55 -2.77 -12.12
CA GLN A 359 -12.90 -4.01 -12.55
C GLN A 359 -12.72 -4.07 -14.07
N THR A 360 -11.87 -4.99 -14.52
CA THR A 360 -11.74 -5.30 -15.94
C THR A 360 -13.08 -5.75 -16.52
N GLY A 361 -13.43 -5.19 -17.68
CA GLY A 361 -14.74 -5.38 -18.31
C GLY A 361 -15.75 -4.28 -18.00
N ASP A 362 -15.53 -3.43 -16.99
CA ASP A 362 -16.42 -2.31 -16.68
C ASP A 362 -16.29 -1.16 -17.69
N PRO A 363 -17.35 -0.38 -17.90
CA PRO A 363 -17.29 0.83 -18.73
C PRO A 363 -16.58 1.96 -17.99
N LEU A 364 -15.60 2.61 -18.65
CA LEU A 364 -14.92 3.81 -18.16
C LEU A 364 -14.60 4.74 -19.33
N PHE A 365 -14.95 6.03 -19.21
CA PHE A 365 -14.66 7.09 -20.20
C PHE A 365 -15.01 6.74 -21.65
N GLY A 366 -16.12 5.98 -21.84
CA GLY A 366 -16.64 5.60 -23.15
C GLY A 366 -15.97 4.39 -23.79
N SER A 367 -15.15 3.65 -23.04
CA SER A 367 -14.52 2.39 -23.46
C SER A 367 -14.63 1.34 -22.33
N THR A 368 -13.96 0.20 -22.48
CA THR A 368 -13.96 -0.91 -21.53
C THR A 368 -12.61 -1.00 -20.82
N VAL A 369 -12.63 -1.20 -19.51
CA VAL A 369 -11.42 -1.34 -18.68
C VAL A 369 -10.72 -2.67 -18.99
N THR A 370 -9.41 -2.61 -19.26
CA THR A 370 -8.54 -3.77 -19.49
C THR A 370 -7.53 -4.01 -18.38
N SER A 371 -7.19 -2.95 -17.60
CA SER A 371 -6.31 -3.05 -16.45
C SER A 371 -6.60 -1.93 -15.46
N VAL A 372 -6.31 -2.17 -14.18
CA VAL A 372 -6.38 -1.20 -13.09
C VAL A 372 -5.23 -1.43 -12.12
N SER A 373 -4.78 -0.37 -11.44
CA SER A 373 -3.73 -0.46 -10.42
C SER A 373 -3.92 0.62 -9.35
N VAL A 374 -3.53 0.32 -8.11
CA VAL A 374 -3.61 1.23 -6.95
C VAL A 374 -2.26 1.29 -6.27
N GLY A 375 -1.77 2.49 -5.96
CA GLY A 375 -0.51 2.70 -5.24
C GLY A 375 -0.71 2.80 -3.72
N ARG A 376 0.41 2.78 -2.97
CA ARG A 376 0.44 2.86 -1.51
C ARG A 376 -0.17 4.13 -0.92
N PHE A 377 -0.14 5.24 -1.65
CA PHE A 377 -0.59 6.57 -1.21
C PHE A 377 -1.77 7.06 -2.06
N ALA A 378 -2.65 6.14 -2.45
CA ALA A 378 -3.69 6.38 -3.43
C ALA A 378 -5.04 6.80 -2.83
N PHE A 379 -5.26 6.69 -1.51
CA PHE A 379 -6.57 6.87 -0.87
C PHE A 379 -6.53 7.98 0.18
N ASN A 380 -7.27 9.07 -0.06
CA ASN A 380 -7.27 10.22 0.82
C ASN A 380 -8.41 10.20 1.87
N ASP A 381 -8.38 11.19 2.75
CA ASP A 381 -9.32 11.34 3.88
C ASP A 381 -10.74 11.75 3.45
N HIS A 382 -10.96 12.09 2.18
CA HIS A 382 -12.28 12.40 1.61
C HIS A 382 -12.91 11.21 0.87
N PHE A 383 -12.31 10.02 1.01
CA PHE A 383 -12.69 8.82 0.26
C PHE A 383 -12.54 8.97 -1.26
N HIS A 384 -11.53 9.74 -1.68
CA HIS A 384 -11.14 9.82 -3.08
C HIS A 384 -9.95 8.89 -3.30
N LEU A 385 -10.06 8.03 -4.31
CA LEU A 385 -9.07 7.01 -4.65
C LEU A 385 -8.51 7.28 -6.04
N VAL A 386 -7.20 7.57 -6.12
CA VAL A 386 -6.50 7.67 -7.39
C VAL A 386 -6.03 6.31 -7.86
N PHE A 387 -6.12 6.04 -9.16
CA PHE A 387 -5.73 4.77 -9.75
C PHE A 387 -5.23 4.93 -11.19
N GLY A 388 -4.39 3.99 -11.62
CA GLY A 388 -4.03 3.80 -13.01
C GLY A 388 -5.05 2.94 -13.74
N TYR A 389 -5.27 3.19 -15.02
CA TYR A 389 -6.18 2.39 -15.85
C TYR A 389 -5.65 2.18 -17.27
N GLY A 390 -6.06 1.06 -17.88
CA GLY A 390 -5.97 0.81 -19.31
C GLY A 390 -7.35 0.52 -19.91
N LEU A 391 -7.57 0.89 -21.17
CA LEU A 391 -8.82 0.74 -21.89
C LEU A 391 -8.66 -0.07 -23.18
N GLU A 392 -9.72 -0.72 -23.63
CA GLU A 392 -9.77 -1.55 -24.83
C GLU A 392 -9.47 -0.76 -26.11
N ASP A 393 -9.80 0.54 -26.17
CA ASP A 393 -9.49 1.44 -27.28
C ASP A 393 -8.01 1.88 -27.35
N GLY A 394 -7.17 1.35 -26.45
CA GLY A 394 -5.73 1.61 -26.38
C GLY A 394 -5.35 2.85 -25.55
N ARG A 395 -6.31 3.57 -25.01
CA ARG A 395 -6.02 4.65 -24.03
C ARG A 395 -5.58 4.03 -22.71
N SER A 396 -4.67 4.72 -22.03
CA SER A 396 -4.32 4.50 -20.63
C SER A 396 -4.18 5.83 -19.93
N GLY A 397 -4.27 5.84 -18.60
CA GLY A 397 -4.22 7.08 -17.85
C GLY A 397 -4.33 6.92 -16.35
N ILE A 398 -4.50 8.06 -15.69
CA ILE A 398 -4.71 8.19 -14.25
C ILE A 398 -6.10 8.79 -14.03
N ALA A 399 -6.85 8.23 -13.07
CA ALA A 399 -8.19 8.73 -12.73
C ALA A 399 -8.40 8.74 -11.20
N ILE A 400 -9.41 9.47 -10.75
CA ILE A 400 -9.87 9.49 -9.36
C ILE A 400 -11.28 8.89 -9.31
N ALA A 401 -11.50 7.92 -8.43
CA ALA A 401 -12.83 7.49 -8.00
C ALA A 401 -13.24 8.32 -6.79
N LEU A 402 -14.37 9.01 -6.90
CA LEU A 402 -15.00 9.76 -5.82
C LEU A 402 -16.04 8.87 -5.17
N LEU A 403 -15.73 8.36 -3.97
CA LEU A 403 -16.61 7.47 -3.22
C LEU A 403 -17.43 8.28 -2.24
N LYS A 404 -18.75 8.12 -2.26
CA LYS A 404 -19.63 8.66 -1.24
C LYS A 404 -20.11 7.50 -0.38
N PRO A 405 -19.56 7.33 0.83
CA PRO A 405 -20.12 6.39 1.80
C PRO A 405 -21.58 6.76 2.05
N GLY A 406 -22.48 5.77 2.09
CA GLY A 406 -23.86 6.01 2.46
C GLY A 406 -23.93 6.65 3.85
N GLU A 407 -24.72 7.70 4.03
CA GLU A 407 -24.99 8.26 5.36
C GLU A 407 -25.67 7.17 6.20
N GLU A 408 -25.08 6.81 7.35
CA GLU A 408 -25.81 6.05 8.36
C GLU A 408 -26.99 6.91 8.76
N GLN A 409 -28.22 6.43 8.52
CA GLN A 409 -29.41 7.04 9.13
C GLN A 409 -29.24 6.82 10.64
N GLU A 410 -28.95 7.89 11.38
CA GLU A 410 -29.17 7.91 12.81
C GLU A 410 -30.67 7.63 13.03
N ASP A 411 -30.97 6.46 13.55
CA ASP A 411 -32.34 6.13 14.02
C ASP A 411 -32.68 7.12 15.14
N GLU A 412 -33.64 8.04 14.88
CA GLU A 412 -34.26 8.88 15.89
C GLU A 412 -35.08 8.06 16.90
#